data_66bfa2e5bb7c4f8e3dce96ffd03522ae
#
_entry.id   66bfa2e5bb7c4f8e3dce96ffd03522ae
#
_cell.length_a   1.000
_cell.length_b   1.000
_cell.length_c   1.000
_cell.angle_alpha   90.00
_cell.angle_beta   90.00
_cell.angle_gamma   90.00
#
_symmetry.space_group_name_H-M   'P 1'
#
loop_
_entity.id
_entity.type
_entity.pdbx_description
1 polymer ?
#
loop_
_entity_poly.entity_id
_entity_poly.type
_entity_poly.pdbx_seq_one_letter_code
_entity_poly.pdbx_strand_id
1 'polypeptide(L)'
;MKKGLKLLLAAALMTGATVSGIAPGATGHTAAAASVKTFGYSNPAAGRTYVPVRLLSEFSGADIRWNASTKRIDLVSGGKKIILHAGXXXXAGAKKAYIDGKSVKLAAAPFVDRNVTYVPLGLAAEQLGLQLKWDRSTSSMHIKNGGKSIDLPIIKRGSLTSKPVRYQRQVFYIGKSALRANVVTVQLMHPRVSLDAAFANHKVGSVQELRSIAIQNGAYAAINATYFDAYTKASYKAPYGYLVSNGLMRFVNGGTDRTVFAYDENQLARLIPGLKFGAAYEAGQVEGAVQAGPLLLKNGQLAINARAEGFRDPHVIRGKATRSAIGITANHELILLTVHGATLKQLAGIMKRAGAYQAMNLDGGASSGMYINGKYVTK
;
A
#
# COMPACT_ATOMS: atom_id res chain seq x y z
N MET A 1 19.23 9.61 13.49
CA MET A 1 17.86 9.38 13.01
C MET A 1 17.90 8.88 11.56
N LYS A 2 17.41 7.67 11.29
CA LYS A 2 17.36 7.13 9.92
C LYS A 2 16.23 7.81 9.17
N LYS A 3 16.54 8.47 8.06
CA LYS A 3 15.55 9.18 7.22
C LYS A 3 14.46 8.23 6.73
N GLY A 4 13.22 8.70 6.74
CA GLY A 4 12.09 7.99 6.15
C GLY A 4 12.23 7.88 4.64
N LEU A 5 11.59 6.88 4.04
CA LEU A 5 11.61 6.61 2.60
C LEU A 5 10.24 6.95 2.02
N LYS A 6 10.13 8.09 1.36
CA LYS A 6 8.87 8.55 0.76
C LYS A 6 8.72 8.02 -0.66
N LEU A 7 7.57 7.44 -0.94
CA LEU A 7 7.17 7.01 -2.28
C LEU A 7 6.13 7.97 -2.84
N LEU A 8 6.21 8.22 -4.14
CA LEU A 8 5.37 9.20 -4.77
C LEU A 8 4.63 8.63 -5.99
N LEU A 9 3.33 8.90 -6.03
CA LEU A 9 2.49 8.71 -7.21
C LEU A 9 2.30 10.08 -7.84
N ALA A 10 2.95 10.33 -8.99
CA ALA A 10 2.96 11.65 -9.61
C ALA A 10 1.86 11.79 -10.65
N ALA A 11 1.03 12.80 -10.48
CA ALA A 11 -0.01 13.16 -11.44
C ALA A 11 0.53 14.26 -12.38
N ALA A 12 0.41 14.02 -13.65
CA ALA A 12 0.79 14.85 -14.79
C ALA A 12 2.31 14.93 -15.07
N LEU A 13 2.67 14.49 -16.25
CA LEU A 13 4.03 14.36 -16.73
C LEU A 13 4.13 14.86 -18.17
N MET A 14 5.13 15.67 -18.48
CA MET A 14 5.50 15.92 -19.86
C MET A 14 6.97 15.60 -20.12
N THR A 15 7.23 15.00 -21.27
CA THR A 15 8.57 14.80 -21.78
C THR A 15 8.88 15.84 -22.85
N GLY A 16 9.95 16.55 -22.65
CA GLY A 16 10.60 17.35 -23.70
C GLY A 16 10.25 18.83 -23.75
N ALA A 17 11.08 19.57 -23.10
CA ALA A 17 11.70 20.82 -23.54
C ALA A 17 12.61 21.30 -22.41
N THR A 18 13.86 21.49 -22.73
CA THR A 18 14.83 22.08 -21.80
C THR A 18 14.51 23.54 -21.59
N VAL A 19 14.10 23.90 -20.40
CA VAL A 19 14.10 25.29 -19.98
C VAL A 19 14.97 25.39 -18.72
N SER A 20 16.10 26.05 -18.89
CA SER A 20 16.96 26.41 -17.77
C SER A 20 16.35 27.61 -17.04
N GLY A 21 16.03 27.46 -15.80
CA GLY A 21 15.55 28.57 -14.99
C GLY A 21 15.64 28.22 -13.52
N ILE A 22 16.54 28.88 -12.85
CA ILE A 22 16.88 28.74 -11.44
C ILE A 22 15.93 29.54 -10.56
N ALA A 23 15.51 29.01 -9.43
CA ALA A 23 15.57 29.75 -8.16
C ALA A 23 15.17 28.87 -6.98
N PRO A 24 15.89 28.93 -5.87
CA PRO A 24 15.55 28.19 -4.68
C PRO A 24 14.74 29.03 -3.71
N GLY A 25 13.59 28.53 -3.35
CA GLY A 25 12.84 29.02 -2.21
C GLY A 25 12.43 27.79 -1.39
N ALA A 26 13.33 27.33 -0.53
CA ALA A 26 13.03 26.20 0.34
C ALA A 26 12.20 26.67 1.53
N THR A 27 10.89 26.54 1.43
CA THR A 27 10.05 26.52 2.63
C THR A 27 10.12 25.12 3.19
N GLY A 28 10.71 25.00 4.38
CA GLY A 28 10.90 23.72 5.04
C GLY A 28 9.57 23.03 5.32
N HIS A 29 9.31 22.00 4.54
CA HIS A 29 8.26 21.05 4.90
C HIS A 29 8.84 20.16 5.99
N THR A 30 8.32 20.27 7.21
CA THR A 30 8.61 19.32 8.27
C THR A 30 8.25 17.93 7.75
N ALA A 31 9.23 17.04 7.71
CA ALA A 31 8.96 15.64 7.41
C ALA A 31 7.89 15.15 8.38
N ALA A 32 6.76 14.72 7.86
CA ALA A 32 5.71 14.15 8.68
C ALA A 32 6.33 13.03 9.54
N ALA A 33 6.10 13.09 10.83
CA ALA A 33 6.54 12.04 11.74
C ALA A 33 6.00 10.71 11.21
N ALA A 34 6.87 9.71 11.09
CA ALA A 34 6.46 8.41 10.61
C ALA A 34 5.31 7.89 11.49
N SER A 35 4.14 7.76 10.91
CA SER A 35 2.98 7.21 11.62
C SER A 35 3.30 5.80 12.09
N VAL A 36 2.93 5.47 13.31
CA VAL A 36 3.12 4.11 13.83
C VAL A 36 2.15 3.18 13.10
N LYS A 37 2.69 2.38 12.19
CA LYS A 37 1.88 1.45 11.42
C LYS A 37 1.38 0.30 12.26
N THR A 38 0.09 0.01 12.17
CA THR A 38 -0.56 -1.09 12.88
C THR A 38 -0.82 -2.24 11.90
N PHE A 39 -0.27 -3.42 12.19
CA PHE A 39 -0.44 -4.60 11.35
C PHE A 39 -0.34 -5.86 12.21
N GLY A 40 -0.94 -6.92 11.72
CA GLY A 40 -0.79 -8.24 12.33
C GLY A 40 0.23 -9.10 11.58
N TYR A 41 0.59 -10.22 12.18
CA TYR A 41 1.47 -11.20 11.56
C TYR A 41 0.75 -12.50 11.30
N SER A 42 0.95 -13.07 10.11
CA SER A 42 0.70 -14.49 9.89
C SER A 42 1.97 -15.29 10.17
N ASN A 43 1.81 -16.43 10.81
CA ASN A 43 2.88 -17.41 10.96
C ASN A 43 2.39 -18.71 10.29
N PRO A 44 2.76 -18.93 9.01
CA PRO A 44 2.29 -20.12 8.28
C PRO A 44 2.70 -21.44 8.92
N ALA A 45 3.90 -21.49 9.52
CA ALA A 45 4.39 -22.71 10.20
C ALA A 45 3.53 -23.09 11.41
N ALA A 46 2.92 -22.10 12.06
CA ALA A 46 2.02 -22.34 13.20
C ALA A 46 0.53 -22.30 12.82
N GLY A 47 0.22 -21.91 11.57
CA GLY A 47 -1.15 -21.73 11.11
C GLY A 47 -1.92 -20.69 11.91
N ARG A 48 -1.25 -19.62 12.35
CA ARG A 48 -1.85 -18.65 13.29
C ARG A 48 -1.60 -17.20 12.85
N THR A 49 -2.59 -16.36 13.19
CA THR A 49 -2.52 -14.90 13.04
C THR A 49 -2.33 -14.26 14.41
N TYR A 50 -1.53 -13.22 14.45
CA TYR A 50 -1.21 -12.47 15.67
C TYR A 50 -1.52 -10.99 15.45
N VAL A 51 -1.97 -10.34 16.53
CA VAL A 51 -2.29 -8.91 16.49
C VAL A 51 -1.54 -8.16 17.59
N PRO A 52 -1.27 -6.87 17.40
CA PRO A 52 -0.69 -6.05 18.47
C PRO A 52 -1.64 -6.04 19.68
N VAL A 53 -1.10 -6.29 20.86
CA VAL A 53 -1.93 -6.30 22.07
C VAL A 53 -2.59 -4.95 22.33
N ARG A 54 -1.92 -3.85 21.96
CA ARG A 54 -2.46 -2.48 22.09
C ARG A 54 -3.77 -2.30 21.32
N LEU A 55 -3.86 -2.90 20.13
CA LEU A 55 -5.08 -2.86 19.33
C LEU A 55 -6.28 -3.41 20.10
N LEU A 56 -6.05 -4.44 20.92
CA LEU A 56 -7.13 -5.06 21.70
C LEU A 56 -7.70 -4.07 22.73
N SER A 57 -6.84 -3.28 23.39
CA SER A 57 -7.31 -2.24 24.33
C SER A 57 -8.19 -1.22 23.61
N GLU A 58 -7.73 -0.72 22.47
CA GLU A 58 -8.47 0.28 21.67
C GLU A 58 -9.84 -0.24 21.21
N PHE A 59 -9.90 -1.51 20.87
CA PHE A 59 -11.10 -2.15 20.31
C PHE A 59 -12.07 -2.67 21.34
N SER A 60 -11.58 -3.31 22.42
CA SER A 60 -12.45 -3.95 23.40
C SER A 60 -12.58 -3.16 24.69
N GLY A 61 -11.83 -2.07 24.85
CA GLY A 61 -11.77 -1.35 26.12
C GLY A 61 -11.03 -2.11 27.21
N ALA A 62 -10.28 -3.17 26.84
CA ALA A 62 -9.54 -3.96 27.82
C ALA A 62 -8.42 -3.14 28.46
N ASP A 63 -8.29 -3.23 29.79
CA ASP A 63 -7.12 -2.70 30.49
C ASP A 63 -5.96 -3.68 30.25
N ILE A 64 -4.86 -3.15 29.67
CA ILE A 64 -3.69 -3.95 29.33
C ILE A 64 -2.48 -3.44 30.10
N ARG A 65 -1.87 -4.32 30.91
CA ARG A 65 -0.66 -4.02 31.66
C ARG A 65 0.49 -4.90 31.17
N TRP A 66 1.59 -4.28 30.83
CA TRP A 66 2.80 -4.96 30.38
C TRP A 66 3.89 -4.87 31.46
N ASN A 67 4.38 -6.02 31.89
CA ASN A 67 5.55 -6.09 32.78
C ASN A 67 6.76 -6.52 31.96
N ALA A 68 7.72 -5.61 31.78
CA ALA A 68 8.88 -5.83 30.93
C ALA A 68 9.88 -6.84 31.51
N SER A 69 9.99 -6.95 32.83
CA SER A 69 10.94 -7.87 33.48
C SER A 69 10.49 -9.33 33.35
N THR A 70 9.20 -9.60 33.58
CA THR A 70 8.63 -10.94 33.51
C THR A 70 8.04 -11.28 32.12
N LYS A 71 8.03 -10.31 31.22
CA LYS A 71 7.38 -10.43 29.89
C LYS A 71 5.89 -10.82 30.01
N ARG A 72 5.26 -10.41 31.10
CA ARG A 72 3.87 -10.75 31.42
C ARG A 72 2.93 -9.68 30.86
N ILE A 73 1.83 -10.15 30.30
CA ILE A 73 0.71 -9.34 29.80
C ILE A 73 -0.49 -9.66 30.67
N ASP A 74 -1.00 -8.70 31.43
CA ASP A 74 -2.29 -8.80 32.10
C ASP A 74 -3.29 -8.04 31.25
N LEU A 75 -4.38 -8.71 30.88
CA LEU A 75 -5.45 -8.15 30.09
C LEU A 75 -6.75 -8.37 30.87
N VAL A 76 -7.46 -7.27 31.17
CA VAL A 76 -8.73 -7.33 31.93
C VAL A 76 -9.83 -6.69 31.07
N SER A 77 -10.92 -7.43 30.86
CA SER A 77 -12.06 -6.93 30.08
C SER A 77 -13.34 -7.64 30.55
N GLY A 78 -14.39 -6.89 30.83
CA GLY A 78 -15.68 -7.43 31.21
C GLY A 78 -15.62 -8.39 32.40
N GLY A 79 -14.77 -8.09 33.38
CA GLY A 79 -14.58 -8.92 34.58
C GLY A 79 -13.67 -10.14 34.37
N LYS A 80 -13.29 -10.45 33.14
CA LYS A 80 -12.34 -11.54 32.83
C LYS A 80 -10.90 -11.05 32.95
N LYS A 81 -10.04 -11.90 33.49
CA LYS A 81 -8.60 -11.63 33.60
C LYS A 81 -7.81 -12.67 32.81
N ILE A 82 -7.05 -12.21 31.82
CA ILE A 82 -6.20 -13.05 30.97
C ILE A 82 -4.74 -12.71 31.24
N ILE A 83 -3.94 -13.72 31.57
CA ILE A 83 -2.49 -13.55 31.79
C ILE A 83 -1.74 -14.34 30.72
N LEU A 84 -0.83 -13.66 30.03
CA LEU A 84 -0.01 -14.23 28.97
C LEU A 84 1.47 -13.94 29.26
N HIS A 85 2.36 -14.78 28.75
CA HIS A 85 3.82 -14.54 28.81
C HIS A 85 4.41 -14.54 27.42
N ALA A 86 4.94 -13.40 27.00
CA ALA A 86 5.54 -13.23 25.66
C ALA A 86 6.99 -13.68 25.64
N GLY A 87 7.40 -14.30 24.56
CA GLY A 87 8.82 -14.60 24.31
C GLY A 87 9.52 -13.42 23.63
N UNK A 88 10.78 -13.30 23.95
CA UNK A 88 11.61 -12.35 23.25
C UNK A 88 12.08 -13.00 21.97
N UNK A 89 12.37 -12.41 21.10
CA UNK A 89 12.82 -12.84 19.86
C UNK A 89 13.03 -14.28 19.63
N UNK A 90 13.76 -14.89 19.95
CA UNK A 90 14.11 -16.24 19.83
C UNK A 90 13.69 -17.13 20.97
N UNK A 91 13.35 -16.44 21.82
CA UNK A 91 12.85 -17.18 22.90
C UNK A 91 11.42 -17.40 22.71
N ALA A 92 11.05 -18.57 22.76
CA ALA A 92 9.65 -18.93 22.68
C ALA A 92 8.91 -18.44 23.92
N GLY A 93 7.81 -17.71 23.74
CA GLY A 93 6.90 -17.39 24.85
C GLY A 93 6.20 -18.66 25.35
N ALA A 94 5.53 -18.55 26.49
CA ALA A 94 4.80 -19.69 27.03
C ALA A 94 3.58 -20.01 26.17
N LYS A 95 3.44 -21.25 25.76
CA LYS A 95 2.22 -21.78 25.12
C LYS A 95 1.15 -22.07 26.17
N LYS A 96 1.02 -21.13 27.12
CA LYS A 96 0.12 -21.25 28.26
C LYS A 96 -0.40 -19.86 28.64
N ALA A 97 -1.67 -19.77 28.88
CA ALA A 97 -2.35 -18.60 29.43
C ALA A 97 -3.05 -18.95 30.72
N TYR A 98 -3.40 -17.96 31.50
CA TYR A 98 -4.34 -18.14 32.60
C TYR A 98 -5.54 -17.25 32.34
N ILE A 99 -6.73 -17.85 32.35
CA ILE A 99 -7.99 -17.12 32.15
C ILE A 99 -8.79 -17.34 33.44
N ASP A 100 -8.99 -16.27 34.19
CA ASP A 100 -9.64 -16.29 35.51
C ASP A 100 -9.02 -17.36 36.45
N GLY A 101 -7.67 -17.40 36.43
CA GLY A 101 -6.90 -18.33 37.25
C GLY A 101 -6.76 -19.74 36.67
N LYS A 102 -7.57 -20.11 35.68
CA LYS A 102 -7.51 -21.46 35.08
C LYS A 102 -6.47 -21.51 33.97
N SER A 103 -5.65 -22.53 33.95
CA SER A 103 -4.61 -22.74 32.95
C SER A 103 -5.22 -23.18 31.62
N VAL A 104 -4.82 -22.50 30.52
CA VAL A 104 -5.28 -22.81 29.16
C VAL A 104 -4.06 -22.98 28.27
N LYS A 105 -4.03 -24.06 27.50
CA LYS A 105 -2.95 -24.28 26.51
C LYS A 105 -3.18 -23.43 25.27
N LEU A 106 -2.16 -22.69 24.85
CA LEU A 106 -2.20 -21.88 23.65
C LEU A 106 -1.69 -22.69 22.45
N ALA A 107 -2.37 -22.55 21.33
CA ALA A 107 -1.87 -23.10 20.06
C ALA A 107 -0.53 -22.46 19.65
N ALA A 108 -0.30 -21.21 20.08
CA ALA A 108 0.92 -20.49 19.75
C ALA A 108 1.22 -19.43 20.82
N ALA A 109 2.50 -19.23 21.12
CA ALA A 109 2.94 -18.30 22.17
C ALA A 109 2.92 -16.85 21.70
N PRO A 110 2.54 -15.91 22.56
CA PRO A 110 2.76 -14.47 22.29
C PRO A 110 4.26 -14.16 22.12
N PHE A 111 4.56 -13.07 21.43
CA PHE A 111 5.95 -12.65 21.20
C PHE A 111 6.07 -11.13 21.11
N VAL A 112 7.29 -10.63 21.25
CA VAL A 112 7.62 -9.22 21.04
C VAL A 112 8.41 -9.09 19.75
N ASP A 113 8.03 -8.14 18.90
CA ASP A 113 8.78 -7.77 17.70
C ASP A 113 8.77 -6.25 17.55
N ARG A 114 9.93 -5.63 17.33
CA ARG A 114 10.08 -4.18 17.15
C ARG A 114 9.38 -3.37 18.24
N ASN A 115 9.53 -3.81 19.50
CA ASN A 115 8.93 -3.21 20.70
C ASN A 115 7.39 -3.25 20.73
N VAL A 116 6.78 -4.09 19.88
CA VAL A 116 5.34 -4.33 19.90
C VAL A 116 5.09 -5.76 20.35
N THR A 117 4.17 -5.93 21.29
CA THR A 117 3.76 -7.25 21.78
C THR A 117 2.60 -7.78 20.94
N TYR A 118 2.75 -8.98 20.42
CA TYR A 118 1.78 -9.66 19.57
C TYR A 118 1.20 -10.86 20.28
N VAL A 119 -0.13 -11.01 20.22
CA VAL A 119 -0.86 -12.12 20.83
C VAL A 119 -1.66 -12.87 19.76
N PRO A 120 -1.94 -14.19 19.97
CA PRO A 120 -2.75 -14.94 19.01
C PRO A 120 -4.15 -14.34 18.87
N LEU A 121 -4.54 -14.01 17.65
CA LEU A 121 -5.81 -13.34 17.36
C LEU A 121 -7.02 -14.19 17.78
N GLY A 122 -6.96 -15.50 17.54
CA GLY A 122 -8.07 -16.39 17.89
C GLY A 122 -8.41 -16.36 19.38
N LEU A 123 -7.38 -16.39 20.24
CA LEU A 123 -7.59 -16.27 21.69
C LEU A 123 -8.24 -14.90 22.03
N ALA A 124 -7.69 -13.83 21.47
CA ALA A 124 -8.21 -12.49 21.72
C ALA A 124 -9.68 -12.36 21.27
N ALA A 125 -10.00 -12.89 20.09
CA ALA A 125 -11.35 -12.84 19.55
C ALA A 125 -12.33 -13.59 20.46
N GLU A 126 -11.96 -14.80 20.85
CA GLU A 126 -12.81 -15.65 21.73
C GLU A 126 -13.06 -14.99 23.08
N GLN A 127 -12.01 -14.43 23.70
CA GLN A 127 -12.13 -13.91 25.07
C GLN A 127 -12.71 -12.48 25.12
N LEU A 128 -12.55 -11.71 24.05
CA LEU A 128 -13.01 -10.31 24.00
C LEU A 128 -14.25 -10.10 23.11
N GLY A 129 -14.82 -11.17 22.55
CA GLY A 129 -16.02 -11.09 21.72
C GLY A 129 -15.81 -10.41 20.38
N LEU A 130 -14.59 -10.48 19.81
CA LEU A 130 -14.31 -9.82 18.53
C LEU A 130 -14.87 -10.64 17.36
N GLN A 131 -15.52 -9.98 16.43
CA GLN A 131 -15.95 -10.58 15.17
C GLN A 131 -14.82 -10.42 14.14
N LEU A 132 -14.48 -11.51 13.47
CA LEU A 132 -13.36 -11.56 12.53
C LEU A 132 -13.85 -11.97 11.13
N LYS A 133 -13.39 -11.24 10.11
CA LYS A 133 -13.65 -11.61 8.71
C LYS A 133 -12.39 -11.36 7.89
N TRP A 134 -11.92 -12.38 7.19
CA TRP A 134 -10.77 -12.24 6.30
C TRP A 134 -11.20 -11.57 4.99
N ASP A 135 -10.54 -10.46 4.65
CA ASP A 135 -10.72 -9.85 3.33
C ASP A 135 -9.58 -10.29 2.40
N ARG A 136 -9.95 -11.16 1.47
CA ARG A 136 -9.01 -11.69 0.50
C ARG A 136 -8.49 -10.60 -0.45
N SER A 137 -9.31 -9.61 -0.78
CA SER A 137 -8.94 -8.59 -1.76
C SER A 137 -7.83 -7.66 -1.25
N THR A 138 -7.81 -7.41 0.06
CA THR A 138 -6.80 -6.54 0.69
C THR A 138 -5.78 -7.32 1.50
N SER A 139 -5.94 -8.65 1.66
CA SER A 139 -5.11 -9.47 2.54
C SER A 139 -5.08 -8.91 3.98
N SER A 140 -6.24 -8.47 4.45
CA SER A 140 -6.39 -7.90 5.80
C SER A 140 -7.43 -8.67 6.61
N MET A 141 -7.35 -8.50 7.92
CA MET A 141 -8.35 -9.02 8.85
C MET A 141 -9.28 -7.88 9.24
N HIS A 142 -10.54 -7.96 8.82
CA HIS A 142 -11.58 -7.07 9.31
C HIS A 142 -11.93 -7.50 10.73
N ILE A 143 -11.69 -6.63 11.70
CA ILE A 143 -11.96 -6.88 13.13
C ILE A 143 -13.04 -5.90 13.55
N LYS A 144 -14.11 -6.43 14.17
CA LYS A 144 -15.24 -5.61 14.63
C LYS A 144 -15.56 -5.94 16.08
N ASN A 145 -15.88 -4.88 16.86
CA ASN A 145 -16.40 -5.02 18.23
C ASN A 145 -17.36 -3.86 18.49
N GLY A 146 -18.65 -4.19 18.65
CA GLY A 146 -19.67 -3.17 18.78
C GLY A 146 -19.71 -2.23 17.57
N GLY A 147 -19.62 -0.95 17.80
CA GLY A 147 -19.61 0.08 16.74
C GLY A 147 -18.25 0.36 16.12
N LYS A 148 -17.18 -0.28 16.59
CA LYS A 148 -15.81 -0.06 16.09
C LYS A 148 -15.42 -1.15 15.08
N SER A 149 -14.69 -0.77 14.03
CA SER A 149 -14.10 -1.74 13.10
C SER A 149 -12.76 -1.23 12.56
N ILE A 150 -11.91 -2.17 12.16
CA ILE A 150 -10.63 -1.88 11.50
C ILE A 150 -10.31 -2.97 10.48
N ASP A 151 -9.70 -2.58 9.37
CA ASP A 151 -9.08 -3.50 8.40
C ASP A 151 -7.59 -3.58 8.72
N LEU A 152 -7.19 -4.63 9.41
CA LEU A 152 -5.81 -4.80 9.88
C LEU A 152 -4.98 -5.54 8.82
N PRO A 153 -3.96 -4.89 8.20
CA PRO A 153 -3.06 -5.59 7.28
C PRO A 153 -2.38 -6.78 7.98
N ILE A 154 -2.31 -7.93 7.31
CA ILE A 154 -1.63 -9.11 7.86
C ILE A 154 -0.43 -9.46 6.98
N ILE A 155 0.78 -9.32 7.53
CA ILE A 155 2.02 -9.65 6.82
C ILE A 155 2.63 -10.94 7.37
N LYS A 156 3.46 -11.58 6.57
CA LYS A 156 4.18 -12.79 6.99
C LYS A 156 5.23 -12.42 8.05
N ARG A 157 5.25 -13.15 9.16
CA ARG A 157 6.26 -12.94 10.21
C ARG A 157 7.66 -13.13 9.64
N GLY A 158 8.55 -12.18 9.92
CA GLY A 158 9.92 -12.19 9.41
C GLY A 158 10.10 -11.58 8.01
N SER A 159 9.03 -11.07 7.38
CA SER A 159 9.13 -10.51 6.03
C SER A 159 9.70 -9.08 5.99
N LEU A 160 9.60 -8.31 7.08
CA LEU A 160 10.15 -6.95 7.11
C LEU A 160 11.68 -7.00 7.18
N THR A 161 12.34 -6.31 6.25
CA THR A 161 13.79 -6.29 6.15
C THR A 161 14.36 -4.90 6.45
N SER A 162 15.67 -4.81 6.66
CA SER A 162 16.33 -3.52 6.87
C SER A 162 16.34 -2.63 5.62
N LYS A 163 16.12 -3.22 4.44
CA LYS A 163 16.04 -2.51 3.15
C LYS A 163 14.62 -2.61 2.59
N PRO A 164 13.68 -1.76 3.04
CA PRO A 164 12.28 -1.90 2.65
C PRO A 164 11.96 -1.51 1.21
N VAL A 165 12.90 -0.89 0.50
CA VAL A 165 12.74 -0.55 -0.92
C VAL A 165 13.85 -1.27 -1.70
N ARG A 166 13.44 -2.03 -2.71
CA ARG A 166 14.36 -2.75 -3.62
C ARG A 166 14.06 -2.35 -5.05
N TYR A 167 15.09 -2.07 -5.81
CA TYR A 167 15.01 -1.81 -7.25
C TYR A 167 15.77 -2.90 -7.99
N GLN A 168 15.18 -3.38 -9.07
CA GLN A 168 15.86 -4.29 -9.99
C GLN A 168 15.38 -4.10 -11.42
N ARG A 169 16.27 -4.33 -12.36
CA ARG A 169 15.96 -4.40 -13.78
C ARG A 169 15.94 -5.88 -14.15
N GLN A 170 14.79 -6.37 -14.63
CA GLN A 170 14.56 -7.80 -14.80
C GLN A 170 13.92 -8.09 -16.15
N VAL A 171 14.27 -9.22 -16.75
CA VAL A 171 13.64 -9.71 -17.98
C VAL A 171 12.53 -10.70 -17.59
N PHE A 172 11.36 -10.48 -18.15
CA PHE A 172 10.20 -11.37 -17.99
C PHE A 172 9.87 -12.01 -19.34
N TYR A 173 9.75 -13.33 -19.35
CA TYR A 173 9.37 -14.08 -20.54
C TYR A 173 7.84 -14.30 -20.51
N ILE A 174 7.08 -13.59 -21.37
CA ILE A 174 5.61 -13.69 -21.45
C ILE A 174 5.25 -14.21 -22.85
N GLY A 175 4.85 -15.47 -22.95
CA GLY A 175 4.75 -16.17 -24.23
C GLY A 175 6.12 -16.18 -24.90
N LYS A 176 6.16 -15.76 -26.16
CA LYS A 176 7.42 -15.69 -26.96
C LYS A 176 8.17 -14.36 -26.78
N SER A 177 7.69 -13.47 -25.93
CA SER A 177 8.30 -12.12 -25.76
C SER A 177 9.19 -12.06 -24.52
N ALA A 178 10.43 -11.59 -24.70
CA ALA A 178 11.34 -11.23 -23.61
C ALA A 178 11.20 -9.73 -23.35
N LEU A 179 10.63 -9.36 -22.22
CA LEU A 179 10.29 -7.97 -21.89
C LEU A 179 11.09 -7.51 -20.68
N ARG A 180 11.94 -6.50 -20.88
CA ARG A 180 12.79 -5.95 -19.83
C ARG A 180 12.00 -4.86 -19.07
N ALA A 181 11.86 -5.04 -17.77
CA ALA A 181 11.12 -4.12 -16.91
C ALA A 181 11.98 -3.58 -15.78
N ASN A 182 11.72 -2.35 -15.40
CA ASN A 182 12.21 -1.76 -14.15
C ASN A 182 11.17 -2.04 -13.07
N VAL A 183 11.60 -2.61 -11.96
CA VAL A 183 10.70 -3.03 -10.86
C VAL A 183 11.21 -2.44 -9.55
N VAL A 184 10.36 -1.70 -8.86
CA VAL A 184 10.60 -1.26 -7.47
C VAL A 184 9.60 -1.98 -6.58
N THR A 185 10.11 -2.66 -5.56
CA THR A 185 9.29 -3.35 -4.55
C THR A 185 9.46 -2.64 -3.22
N VAL A 186 8.36 -2.36 -2.54
CA VAL A 186 8.35 -1.54 -1.31
C VAL A 186 7.50 -2.20 -0.24
N GLN A 187 8.07 -2.38 0.96
CA GLN A 187 7.36 -2.95 2.11
C GLN A 187 6.50 -1.87 2.77
N LEU A 188 5.21 -1.78 2.43
CA LEU A 188 4.33 -0.71 2.93
C LEU A 188 4.21 -0.70 4.45
N MET A 189 4.24 -1.86 5.09
CA MET A 189 4.12 -1.95 6.55
C MET A 189 5.45 -1.64 7.28
N HIS A 190 6.52 -1.32 6.56
CA HIS A 190 7.79 -0.95 7.19
C HIS A 190 7.70 0.48 7.77
N PRO A 191 8.10 0.72 9.04
CA PRO A 191 7.87 2.04 9.69
C PRO A 191 8.60 3.22 9.04
N ARG A 192 9.62 2.98 8.22
CA ARG A 192 10.34 4.04 7.50
C ARG A 192 9.74 4.39 6.13
N VAL A 193 8.68 3.70 5.71
CA VAL A 193 8.07 3.90 4.40
C VAL A 193 6.82 4.75 4.54
N SER A 194 6.67 5.75 3.67
CA SER A 194 5.41 6.49 3.49
C SER A 194 5.08 6.56 2.01
N LEU A 195 3.80 6.57 1.70
CA LEU A 195 3.26 6.70 0.36
C LEU A 195 2.53 8.04 0.26
N ASP A 196 2.68 8.73 -0.87
CA ASP A 196 2.03 10.01 -1.07
C ASP A 196 1.64 10.17 -2.55
N ALA A 197 0.61 10.98 -2.80
CA ALA A 197 0.20 11.42 -4.13
C ALA A 197 0.58 12.89 -4.28
N ALA A 198 1.34 13.21 -5.32
CA ALA A 198 1.86 14.56 -5.52
C ALA A 198 1.56 15.08 -6.92
N PHE A 199 1.63 16.40 -7.05
CA PHE A 199 1.28 17.10 -8.27
C PHE A 199 2.46 17.95 -8.74
N ALA A 200 2.54 18.15 -10.06
CA ALA A 200 3.48 19.08 -10.68
C ALA A 200 3.29 20.48 -10.06
N ASN A 201 4.39 21.09 -9.61
CA ASN A 201 4.38 22.42 -8.98
C ASN A 201 3.37 22.54 -7.83
N HIS A 202 3.08 21.43 -7.14
CA HIS A 202 2.10 21.34 -6.03
C HIS A 202 0.67 21.76 -6.44
N LYS A 203 0.37 21.79 -7.76
CA LYS A 203 -0.92 22.25 -8.28
C LYS A 203 -1.50 21.25 -9.29
N VAL A 204 -2.75 20.88 -9.10
CA VAL A 204 -3.46 20.02 -10.06
C VAL A 204 -3.57 20.73 -11.42
N GLY A 205 -3.35 19.98 -12.50
CA GLY A 205 -3.40 20.52 -13.86
C GLY A 205 -2.09 21.12 -14.35
N SER A 206 -1.09 21.25 -13.47
CA SER A 206 0.27 21.63 -13.89
C SER A 206 1.02 20.44 -14.48
N VAL A 207 2.07 20.74 -15.23
CA VAL A 207 2.93 19.75 -15.88
C VAL A 207 4.38 19.98 -15.47
N GLN A 208 5.10 18.89 -15.17
CA GLN A 208 6.49 18.95 -14.75
C GLN A 208 7.10 17.55 -14.92
N GLU A 209 8.41 17.48 -15.15
CA GLU A 209 9.09 16.19 -15.20
C GLU A 209 8.98 15.43 -13.86
N LEU A 210 8.80 14.11 -13.95
CA LEU A 210 8.69 13.25 -12.77
C LEU A 210 9.88 13.41 -11.81
N ARG A 211 11.08 13.55 -12.35
CA ARG A 211 12.28 13.77 -11.53
C ARG A 211 12.15 15.02 -10.65
N SER A 212 11.67 16.12 -11.25
CA SER A 212 11.49 17.38 -10.52
C SER A 212 10.40 17.25 -9.44
N ILE A 213 9.26 16.60 -9.79
CA ILE A 213 8.19 16.33 -8.80
C ILE A 213 8.75 15.48 -7.65
N ALA A 214 9.53 14.45 -7.97
CA ALA A 214 10.11 13.57 -6.95
C ALA A 214 11.06 14.32 -6.02
N ILE A 215 11.94 15.15 -6.56
CA ILE A 215 12.91 15.92 -5.78
C ILE A 215 12.19 16.94 -4.89
N GLN A 216 11.25 17.71 -5.44
CA GLN A 216 10.49 18.72 -4.69
C GLN A 216 9.74 18.13 -3.50
N ASN A 217 9.33 16.87 -3.60
CA ASN A 217 8.58 16.20 -2.55
C ASN A 217 9.46 15.27 -1.67
N GLY A 218 10.78 15.30 -1.87
CA GLY A 218 11.70 14.48 -1.08
C GLY A 218 11.50 12.97 -1.28
N ALA A 219 11.04 12.56 -2.47
CA ALA A 219 10.72 11.15 -2.72
C ALA A 219 11.98 10.31 -2.92
N TYR A 220 12.00 9.13 -2.32
CA TYR A 220 13.01 8.10 -2.60
C TYR A 220 12.72 7.38 -3.91
N ALA A 221 11.44 7.13 -4.20
CA ALA A 221 10.99 6.54 -5.46
C ALA A 221 9.68 7.21 -5.90
N ALA A 222 9.46 7.30 -7.21
CA ALA A 222 8.24 7.86 -7.78
C ALA A 222 7.91 7.18 -9.11
N ILE A 223 6.61 7.13 -9.42
CA ILE A 223 6.09 6.65 -10.69
C ILE A 223 4.98 7.60 -11.14
N ASN A 224 4.84 7.79 -12.46
CA ASN A 224 3.68 8.50 -13.01
C ASN A 224 2.39 7.74 -12.71
N ALA A 225 1.26 8.43 -12.65
CA ALA A 225 0.01 7.79 -12.19
C ALA A 225 -1.17 7.99 -13.14
N THR A 226 -1.95 9.06 -12.93
CA THR A 226 -3.23 9.23 -13.62
C THR A 226 -3.07 9.71 -15.06
N TYR A 227 -4.05 9.38 -15.90
CA TYR A 227 -4.22 9.98 -17.24
C TYR A 227 -4.60 11.45 -17.11
N PHE A 228 -4.30 12.23 -18.13
CA PHE A 228 -4.64 13.65 -18.19
C PHE A 228 -4.81 14.11 -19.64
N ASP A 229 -5.41 15.27 -19.86
CA ASP A 229 -5.60 15.85 -21.20
C ASP A 229 -4.28 16.44 -21.73
N ALA A 230 -3.43 15.57 -22.24
CA ALA A 230 -2.09 15.93 -22.72
C ALA A 230 -2.14 16.80 -23.98
N TYR A 231 -3.21 16.69 -24.78
CA TYR A 231 -3.29 17.27 -26.11
C TYR A 231 -4.00 18.64 -26.13
N THR A 232 -4.64 19.04 -25.06
CA THR A 232 -5.24 20.38 -24.97
C THR A 232 -4.17 21.47 -25.15
N LYS A 233 -4.52 22.56 -25.82
CA LYS A 233 -3.65 23.74 -25.92
C LYS A 233 -3.67 24.59 -24.64
N ALA A 234 -4.64 24.34 -23.75
CA ALA A 234 -4.74 25.06 -22.48
C ALA A 234 -3.53 24.78 -21.58
N SER A 235 -3.13 25.77 -20.78
CA SER A 235 -2.08 25.60 -19.78
C SER A 235 -2.48 24.61 -18.67
N TYR A 236 -3.77 24.52 -18.38
CA TYR A 236 -4.32 23.56 -17.43
C TYR A 236 -4.55 22.21 -18.11
N LYS A 237 -3.81 21.18 -17.67
CA LYS A 237 -3.92 19.80 -18.19
C LYS A 237 -4.79 18.98 -17.24
N ALA A 238 -6.08 18.93 -17.52
CA ALA A 238 -7.06 18.27 -16.65
C ALA A 238 -6.74 16.79 -16.44
N PRO A 239 -6.63 16.32 -15.20
CA PRO A 239 -6.52 14.87 -14.97
C PRO A 239 -7.84 14.16 -15.28
N TYR A 240 -7.76 12.85 -15.53
CA TYR A 240 -8.95 12.02 -15.78
C TYR A 240 -9.18 11.11 -14.59
N GLY A 241 -10.02 11.56 -13.63
CA GLY A 241 -10.43 10.74 -12.50
C GLY A 241 -10.15 11.36 -11.14
N TYR A 242 -10.29 10.55 -10.13
CA TYR A 242 -10.11 10.97 -8.74
C TYR A 242 -8.64 11.15 -8.38
N LEU A 243 -8.35 12.24 -7.65
CA LEU A 243 -7.05 12.47 -7.01
C LEU A 243 -7.28 12.86 -5.55
N VAL A 244 -6.68 12.10 -4.62
CA VAL A 244 -6.71 12.41 -3.18
C VAL A 244 -5.26 12.49 -2.69
N SER A 245 -4.97 13.48 -1.87
CA SER A 245 -3.66 13.65 -1.23
C SER A 245 -3.85 14.26 0.14
N ASN A 246 -3.22 13.66 1.16
CA ASN A 246 -3.35 14.05 2.58
C ASN A 246 -4.83 14.10 3.01
N GLY A 247 -5.58 13.04 2.68
CA GLY A 247 -7.01 12.91 3.02
C GLY A 247 -7.95 13.84 2.26
N LEU A 248 -7.42 14.74 1.44
CA LEU A 248 -8.25 15.76 0.77
C LEU A 248 -8.47 15.40 -0.71
N MET A 249 -9.72 15.47 -1.15
CA MET A 249 -10.07 15.33 -2.56
C MET A 249 -9.55 16.54 -3.33
N ARG A 250 -8.51 16.32 -4.14
CA ARG A 250 -7.84 17.37 -4.92
C ARG A 250 -8.46 17.59 -6.29
N PHE A 251 -9.05 16.52 -6.83
CA PHE A 251 -9.71 16.57 -8.14
C PHE A 251 -10.74 15.48 -8.27
N VAL A 252 -11.85 15.80 -8.88
CA VAL A 252 -12.94 14.88 -9.22
C VAL A 252 -13.25 15.01 -10.71
N ASN A 253 -13.16 13.93 -11.42
CA ASN A 253 -13.73 13.78 -12.76
C ASN A 253 -14.25 12.35 -12.86
N GLY A 254 -15.32 12.10 -12.09
CA GLY A 254 -15.91 10.80 -11.92
C GLY A 254 -16.74 10.35 -13.13
N GLY A 255 -17.56 9.34 -12.92
CA GLY A 255 -18.48 8.82 -13.92
C GLY A 255 -17.93 7.67 -14.75
N THR A 256 -16.70 7.25 -14.51
CA THR A 256 -16.14 6.04 -15.13
C THR A 256 -15.79 5.00 -14.07
N ASP A 257 -15.84 3.72 -14.47
CA ASP A 257 -15.45 2.63 -13.56
C ASP A 257 -13.96 2.32 -13.58
N ARG A 258 -13.14 3.25 -14.11
CA ARG A 258 -11.67 3.11 -14.11
C ARG A 258 -11.16 2.85 -12.70
N THR A 259 -10.27 1.89 -12.58
CA THR A 259 -9.74 1.46 -11.29
C THR A 259 -9.01 2.60 -10.58
N VAL A 260 -9.28 2.72 -9.28
CA VAL A 260 -8.60 3.67 -8.38
C VAL A 260 -7.65 2.89 -7.48
N PHE A 261 -6.39 3.29 -7.42
CA PHE A 261 -5.47 2.87 -6.37
C PHE A 261 -5.67 3.82 -5.20
N ALA A 262 -5.95 3.29 -4.01
CA ALA A 262 -6.17 4.09 -2.81
C ALA A 262 -5.43 3.46 -1.61
N TYR A 263 -5.10 4.27 -0.62
CA TYR A 263 -4.51 3.81 0.64
C TYR A 263 -5.01 4.67 1.79
N ASP A 264 -5.08 4.08 2.98
CA ASP A 264 -5.49 4.76 4.20
C ASP A 264 -4.26 5.30 4.98
N GLU A 265 -4.50 5.93 6.13
CA GLU A 265 -3.43 6.46 7.01
C GLU A 265 -2.44 5.37 7.45
N ASN A 266 -2.91 4.15 7.59
CA ASN A 266 -2.07 3.00 7.95
C ASN A 266 -1.32 2.42 6.74
N GLN A 267 -1.52 2.99 5.53
CA GLN A 267 -0.94 2.55 4.25
C GLN A 267 -1.46 1.18 3.81
N LEU A 268 -2.66 0.79 4.25
CA LEU A 268 -3.34 -0.36 3.67
C LEU A 268 -3.84 0.04 2.28
N ALA A 269 -3.15 -0.46 1.26
CA ALA A 269 -3.45 -0.14 -0.13
C ALA A 269 -4.50 -1.09 -0.71
N ARG A 270 -5.36 -0.55 -1.57
CA ARG A 270 -6.45 -1.30 -2.21
C ARG A 270 -6.74 -0.78 -3.62
N LEU A 271 -7.32 -1.63 -4.46
CA LEU A 271 -7.84 -1.23 -5.77
C LEU A 271 -9.37 -1.20 -5.70
N ILE A 272 -9.96 -0.07 -6.06
CA ILE A 272 -11.40 0.18 -5.92
C ILE A 272 -11.96 0.50 -7.32
N PRO A 273 -13.08 -0.11 -7.75
CA PRO A 273 -13.76 0.33 -8.97
C PRO A 273 -14.17 1.80 -8.87
N GLY A 274 -14.00 2.57 -9.95
CA GLY A 274 -14.20 4.01 -9.92
C GLY A 274 -15.58 4.43 -9.43
N LEU A 275 -16.62 3.70 -9.86
CA LEU A 275 -18.00 4.01 -9.45
C LEU A 275 -18.27 3.74 -7.96
N LYS A 276 -17.40 3.01 -7.29
CA LYS A 276 -17.50 2.74 -5.83
C LYS A 276 -16.59 3.63 -5.00
N PHE A 277 -15.72 4.41 -5.65
CA PHE A 277 -14.69 5.15 -4.93
C PHE A 277 -15.26 6.28 -4.08
N GLY A 278 -16.27 7.00 -4.58
CA GLY A 278 -16.90 8.10 -3.83
C GLY A 278 -17.36 7.67 -2.44
N ALA A 279 -18.12 6.56 -2.38
CA ALA A 279 -18.59 6.02 -1.10
C ALA A 279 -17.44 5.60 -0.16
N ALA A 280 -16.37 5.04 -0.72
CA ALA A 280 -15.19 4.68 0.07
C ALA A 280 -14.47 5.92 0.62
N TYR A 281 -14.43 6.99 -0.14
CA TYR A 281 -13.84 8.27 0.31
C TYR A 281 -14.70 8.90 1.42
N GLU A 282 -16.01 8.94 1.22
CA GLU A 282 -16.96 9.50 2.22
C GLU A 282 -16.93 8.72 3.55
N ALA A 283 -16.60 7.45 3.51
CA ALA A 283 -16.42 6.64 4.72
C ALA A 283 -15.14 7.01 5.50
N GLY A 284 -14.35 7.98 5.02
CA GLY A 284 -13.19 8.52 5.75
C GLY A 284 -11.97 7.61 5.78
N GLN A 285 -11.86 6.66 4.87
CA GLN A 285 -10.80 5.66 4.88
C GLN A 285 -9.77 5.84 3.77
N VAL A 286 -9.61 7.08 3.26
CA VAL A 286 -8.70 7.34 2.14
C VAL A 286 -7.76 8.50 2.48
N GLU A 287 -6.49 8.19 2.65
CA GLU A 287 -5.43 9.19 2.83
C GLU A 287 -4.89 9.67 1.48
N GLY A 288 -4.81 8.76 0.52
CA GLY A 288 -4.39 9.13 -0.84
C GLY A 288 -4.98 8.20 -1.89
N ALA A 289 -5.21 8.75 -3.09
CA ALA A 289 -5.74 7.95 -4.20
C ALA A 289 -5.39 8.55 -5.55
N VAL A 290 -5.23 7.67 -6.55
CA VAL A 290 -5.10 8.05 -7.97
C VAL A 290 -5.95 7.12 -8.82
N GLN A 291 -6.79 7.67 -9.70
CA GLN A 291 -7.56 6.89 -10.65
C GLN A 291 -6.80 6.77 -11.97
N ALA A 292 -6.70 5.55 -12.50
CA ALA A 292 -6.07 5.29 -13.80
C ALA A 292 -6.67 4.04 -14.44
N GLY A 293 -6.04 2.87 -14.31
CA GLY A 293 -6.56 1.63 -14.89
C GLY A 293 -6.07 1.36 -16.31
N PRO A 294 -6.54 0.32 -16.96
CA PRO A 294 -7.48 -0.66 -16.41
C PRO A 294 -6.86 -1.60 -15.38
N LEU A 295 -7.73 -2.28 -14.64
CA LEU A 295 -7.37 -3.37 -13.76
C LEU A 295 -6.63 -4.45 -14.54
N LEU A 296 -5.56 -4.97 -13.99
CA LEU A 296 -4.75 -6.03 -14.59
C LEU A 296 -4.92 -7.36 -13.87
N LEU A 297 -4.86 -7.32 -12.53
CA LEU A 297 -4.95 -8.51 -11.68
C LEU A 297 -5.92 -8.26 -10.53
N LYS A 298 -6.70 -9.30 -10.21
CA LYS A 298 -7.56 -9.35 -9.03
C LYS A 298 -7.35 -10.70 -8.36
N ASN A 299 -6.96 -10.69 -7.09
CA ASN A 299 -6.72 -11.90 -6.29
C ASN A 299 -5.76 -12.89 -6.98
N GLY A 300 -4.69 -12.34 -7.59
CA GLY A 300 -3.67 -13.15 -8.27
C GLY A 300 -4.06 -13.66 -9.66
N GLN A 301 -5.26 -13.33 -10.16
CA GLN A 301 -5.74 -13.78 -11.47
C GLN A 301 -5.87 -12.61 -12.44
N LEU A 302 -5.73 -12.89 -13.73
CA LEU A 302 -5.93 -11.88 -14.77
C LEU A 302 -7.40 -11.40 -14.74
N ALA A 303 -7.58 -10.06 -14.75
CA ALA A 303 -8.89 -9.44 -14.57
C ALA A 303 -9.14 -8.28 -15.56
N ILE A 304 -8.45 -8.27 -16.70
CA ILE A 304 -8.49 -7.15 -17.64
C ILE A 304 -9.87 -7.09 -18.31
N ASN A 305 -10.59 -5.97 -18.11
CA ASN A 305 -11.78 -5.64 -18.86
C ASN A 305 -11.81 -4.12 -19.11
N ALA A 306 -10.86 -3.67 -19.96
CA ALA A 306 -10.66 -2.24 -20.22
C ALA A 306 -11.93 -1.55 -20.76
N ARG A 307 -12.73 -2.25 -21.58
CA ARG A 307 -13.96 -1.66 -22.14
C ARG A 307 -15.01 -1.40 -21.05
N ALA A 308 -15.16 -2.30 -20.09
CA ALA A 308 -16.08 -2.11 -18.97
C ALA A 308 -15.66 -0.92 -18.09
N GLU A 309 -14.36 -0.67 -17.98
CA GLU A 309 -13.82 0.48 -17.25
C GLU A 309 -13.90 1.80 -18.06
N GLY A 310 -14.50 1.78 -19.25
CA GLY A 310 -14.69 2.99 -20.05
C GLY A 310 -13.56 3.32 -21.01
N PHE A 311 -12.56 2.45 -21.16
CA PHE A 311 -11.51 2.67 -22.15
C PHE A 311 -12.02 2.36 -23.56
N ARG A 312 -11.75 3.27 -24.50
CA ARG A 312 -12.16 3.10 -25.91
C ARG A 312 -10.98 3.11 -26.88
N ASP A 313 -9.87 3.76 -26.49
CA ASP A 313 -8.69 3.92 -27.34
C ASP A 313 -8.03 2.57 -27.63
N PRO A 314 -7.93 2.16 -28.93
CA PRO A 314 -7.26 0.92 -29.30
C PRO A 314 -5.79 0.85 -28.88
N HIS A 315 -5.08 1.98 -28.84
CA HIS A 315 -3.67 2.02 -28.39
C HIS A 315 -3.55 1.62 -26.92
N VAL A 316 -4.50 2.02 -26.09
CA VAL A 316 -4.54 1.57 -24.70
C VAL A 316 -4.92 0.10 -24.62
N ILE A 317 -6.00 -0.32 -25.30
CA ILE A 317 -6.62 -1.64 -25.13
C ILE A 317 -5.76 -2.76 -25.74
N ARG A 318 -5.24 -2.57 -26.97
CA ARG A 318 -4.58 -3.63 -27.76
C ARG A 318 -3.13 -3.32 -28.11
N GLY A 319 -2.76 -2.04 -28.16
CA GLY A 319 -1.44 -1.60 -28.62
C GLY A 319 -0.30 -2.03 -27.71
N LYS A 320 0.88 -2.17 -28.31
CA LYS A 320 2.14 -2.24 -27.57
C LYS A 320 2.60 -0.82 -27.28
N ALA A 321 2.93 -0.53 -26.04
CA ALA A 321 3.38 0.80 -25.62
C ALA A 321 4.35 0.68 -24.45
N THR A 322 5.05 1.75 -24.14
CA THR A 322 5.69 1.85 -22.83
C THR A 322 4.59 1.93 -21.79
N ARG A 323 4.68 1.09 -20.77
CA ARG A 323 3.63 0.95 -19.74
C ARG A 323 4.20 1.21 -18.37
N SER A 324 3.39 1.86 -17.54
CA SER A 324 3.59 1.96 -16.11
C SER A 324 2.48 1.17 -15.41
N ALA A 325 2.82 0.56 -14.27
CA ALA A 325 1.84 -0.21 -13.50
C ALA A 325 2.15 -0.12 -12.02
N ILE A 326 1.11 -0.27 -11.22
CA ILE A 326 1.19 -0.38 -9.78
C ILE A 326 0.49 -1.67 -9.35
N GLY A 327 1.07 -2.35 -8.35
CA GLY A 327 0.47 -3.57 -7.82
C GLY A 327 0.75 -3.73 -6.33
N ILE A 328 0.00 -4.62 -5.71
CA ILE A 328 0.10 -4.93 -4.29
C ILE A 328 0.24 -6.44 -4.17
N THR A 329 1.25 -6.91 -3.44
CA THR A 329 1.38 -8.34 -3.13
C THR A 329 0.45 -8.71 -1.96
N ALA A 330 0.18 -10.00 -1.78
CA ALA A 330 -0.58 -10.49 -0.63
C ALA A 330 0.14 -10.25 0.71
N ASN A 331 1.39 -9.80 0.68
CA ASN A 331 2.18 -9.48 1.88
C ASN A 331 2.36 -7.96 2.06
N HIS A 332 1.49 -7.16 1.42
CA HIS A 332 1.50 -5.69 1.51
C HIS A 332 2.82 -5.05 1.05
N GLU A 333 3.43 -5.64 0.03
CA GLU A 333 4.49 -4.97 -0.70
C GLU A 333 3.87 -4.27 -1.92
N LEU A 334 4.24 -3.01 -2.13
CA LEU A 334 3.87 -2.26 -3.33
C LEU A 334 4.87 -2.58 -4.43
N ILE A 335 4.38 -2.82 -5.64
CA ILE A 335 5.20 -3.00 -6.84
C ILE A 335 4.94 -1.83 -7.77
N LEU A 336 5.98 -1.05 -8.07
CA LEU A 336 5.97 -0.04 -9.13
C LEU A 336 6.75 -0.63 -10.31
N LEU A 337 6.20 -0.53 -11.51
CA LEU A 337 6.81 -1.20 -12.68
C LEU A 337 6.69 -0.34 -13.93
N THR A 338 7.79 -0.25 -14.70
CA THR A 338 7.75 0.28 -16.06
C THR A 338 8.34 -0.74 -17.03
N VAL A 339 7.74 -0.85 -18.21
CA VAL A 339 8.19 -1.78 -19.26
C VAL A 339 7.93 -1.17 -20.63
N HIS A 340 8.88 -1.33 -21.57
CA HIS A 340 8.74 -0.84 -22.93
C HIS A 340 8.09 -1.91 -23.84
N GLY A 341 7.22 -1.48 -24.74
CA GLY A 341 6.68 -2.33 -25.83
C GLY A 341 5.75 -3.45 -25.39
N ALA A 342 5.00 -3.26 -24.30
CA ALA A 342 4.12 -4.29 -23.77
C ALA A 342 2.64 -4.01 -24.07
N THR A 343 1.87 -5.06 -24.35
CA THR A 343 0.40 -5.01 -24.33
C THR A 343 -0.11 -5.07 -22.89
N LEU A 344 -1.38 -4.75 -22.64
CA LEU A 344 -1.99 -4.91 -21.31
C LEU A 344 -1.90 -6.35 -20.79
N LYS A 345 -2.12 -7.32 -21.66
CA LYS A 345 -2.05 -8.75 -21.28
C LYS A 345 -0.63 -9.14 -20.87
N GLN A 346 0.38 -8.65 -21.61
CA GLN A 346 1.77 -8.87 -21.24
C GLN A 346 2.12 -8.18 -19.93
N LEU A 347 1.67 -6.94 -19.75
CA LEU A 347 1.88 -6.18 -18.50
C LEU A 347 1.28 -6.93 -17.29
N ALA A 348 0.06 -7.44 -17.42
CA ALA A 348 -0.57 -8.25 -16.37
C ALA A 348 0.24 -9.51 -16.05
N GLY A 349 0.73 -10.18 -17.10
CA GLY A 349 1.61 -11.34 -16.93
C GLY A 349 2.91 -11.01 -16.19
N ILE A 350 3.51 -9.85 -16.51
CA ILE A 350 4.71 -9.37 -15.82
C ILE A 350 4.39 -9.06 -14.35
N MET A 351 3.31 -8.32 -14.08
CA MET A 351 2.90 -7.99 -12.71
C MET A 351 2.65 -9.25 -11.86
N LYS A 352 2.00 -10.26 -12.46
CA LYS A 352 1.77 -11.55 -11.78
C LYS A 352 3.10 -12.23 -11.43
N ARG A 353 4.06 -12.28 -12.38
CA ARG A 353 5.38 -12.88 -12.14
C ARG A 353 6.24 -12.06 -11.18
N ALA A 354 5.99 -10.74 -11.09
CA ALA A 354 6.65 -9.88 -10.10
C ALA A 354 6.05 -10.05 -8.70
N GLY A 355 4.99 -10.86 -8.55
CA GLY A 355 4.39 -11.18 -7.26
C GLY A 355 3.13 -10.38 -6.92
N ALA A 356 2.61 -9.57 -7.83
CA ALA A 356 1.41 -8.79 -7.56
C ALA A 356 0.19 -9.70 -7.40
N TYR A 357 -0.58 -9.43 -6.38
CA TYR A 357 -1.86 -10.07 -6.08
C TYR A 357 -3.02 -9.22 -6.62
N GLN A 358 -2.87 -7.89 -6.51
CA GLN A 358 -3.72 -6.91 -7.17
C GLN A 358 -2.83 -6.03 -8.04
N ALA A 359 -3.28 -5.62 -9.22
CA ALA A 359 -2.51 -4.72 -10.06
C ALA A 359 -3.39 -3.94 -11.03
N MET A 360 -2.97 -2.71 -11.36
CA MET A 360 -3.60 -1.89 -12.39
C MET A 360 -2.54 -1.21 -13.25
N ASN A 361 -2.94 -0.90 -14.47
CA ASN A 361 -2.15 -0.07 -15.38
C ASN A 361 -2.27 1.40 -14.95
N LEU A 362 -1.22 2.15 -15.18
CA LEU A 362 -1.16 3.60 -15.00
C LEU A 362 -1.08 4.27 -16.37
N ASP A 363 -1.02 5.60 -16.42
CA ASP A 363 -0.79 6.29 -17.69
C ASP A 363 0.48 5.78 -18.36
N GLY A 364 0.49 5.73 -19.68
CA GLY A 364 1.52 5.07 -20.45
C GLY A 364 2.11 5.92 -21.57
N GLY A 365 2.79 5.27 -22.50
CA GLY A 365 3.42 5.95 -23.63
C GLY A 365 4.51 6.91 -23.16
N ALA A 366 4.47 8.14 -23.66
CA ALA A 366 5.43 9.19 -23.32
C ALA A 366 5.36 9.58 -21.82
N SER A 367 4.23 9.38 -21.19
CA SER A 367 4.06 9.68 -19.75
C SER A 367 4.73 8.67 -18.82
N SER A 368 5.14 7.51 -19.33
CA SER A 368 5.73 6.47 -18.49
C SER A 368 7.04 6.93 -17.86
N GLY A 369 7.09 6.96 -16.55
CA GLY A 369 8.27 7.42 -15.83
C GLY A 369 8.47 6.72 -14.49
N MET A 370 9.73 6.45 -14.16
CA MET A 370 10.11 5.94 -12.84
C MET A 370 11.39 6.61 -12.36
N TYR A 371 11.35 7.11 -11.14
CA TYR A 371 12.48 7.73 -10.47
C TYR A 371 12.81 6.89 -9.23
N ILE A 372 14.08 6.68 -8.97
CA ILE A 372 14.53 6.03 -7.74
C ILE A 372 15.91 6.55 -7.32
N ASN A 373 16.01 7.01 -6.06
CA ASN A 373 17.26 7.39 -5.40
C ASN A 373 18.13 8.30 -6.30
N GLY A 374 17.56 9.41 -6.77
CA GLY A 374 18.27 10.39 -7.57
C GLY A 374 18.28 10.13 -9.08
N LYS A 375 17.86 8.95 -9.52
CA LYS A 375 17.96 8.52 -10.93
C LYS A 375 16.59 8.32 -11.59
N TYR A 376 16.48 8.77 -12.84
CA TYR A 376 15.35 8.45 -13.71
C TYR A 376 15.71 7.14 -14.45
N VAL A 377 14.87 6.11 -14.32
CA VAL A 377 15.25 4.75 -14.74
C VAL A 377 14.38 4.16 -15.86
N THR A 378 13.44 4.92 -16.41
CA THR A 378 12.50 4.40 -17.42
C THR A 378 13.10 4.25 -18.81
N LYS A 379 14.18 4.91 -19.14
CA LYS A 379 14.84 4.82 -20.45
C LYS A 379 15.49 3.47 -20.69
#